data_592c0ac18cc082a43f28dae9d79b7ac9
#
_entry.id   592c0ac18cc082a43f28dae9d79b7ac9
#
_cell.length_a   1.000
_cell.length_b   1.000
_cell.length_c   1.000
_cell.angle_alpha   90.00
_cell.angle_beta   90.00
_cell.angle_gamma   90.00
#
_symmetry.space_group_name_H-M   'P 1'
#
loop_
_entity.id
_entity.type
_entity.pdbx_description
1 polymer ?
#
loop_
_entity_poly.entity_id
_entity_poly.type
_entity_poly.pdbx_seq_one_letter_code
_entity_poly.pdbx_strand_id
1 'polypeptide(L)'
;MARAAALSTPQPAPAPVEPPQPLPMKNAVVYGRKGVQGSALQYLDLVLAQTEPQEILYVCPEGLDMYTRDEKFGAVLMDRLMEVFAAGHTLSVVLRTDYKMTDVSAFSGRWLVAHLLGYVRSYYFDEFHKTYDEKMLVVVRDKMAMKVTDNRLTDDSGVYTAIYFDKPTVEQIWQESAGYQSRSKQRFHYHLFEQPDGYLRGVTPLPDRAHYQFVRLPHFGIKGAEWGQEDFNITDAEREKLLLDFSPLCVPASYYEAQTPVRYLYCEDDIEDALLKSRHVCPELTAMLGRRVVMTTQTLVDRLALLKKMLEQKKDFEVCFVRDEHFKKLTMQIACWGDVAAIGWIAGGKSTACKDYTNTNALTGFCESIWAKIPNIMKSRRAALRKLDTWLKKAAKYGYRVE
;
A
#
# COMPACT_ATOMS: atom_id res chain seq x y z
N MET A 1 -19.57 -47.22 16.67
CA MET A 1 -20.51 -46.16 16.28
C MET A 1 -19.82 -45.26 15.29
N ALA A 2 -20.13 -45.43 14.01
CA ALA A 2 -19.56 -44.66 12.90
C ALA A 2 -20.31 -43.34 12.79
N ARG A 3 -19.59 -42.18 12.78
CA ARG A 3 -20.11 -40.89 12.37
C ARG A 3 -19.63 -40.60 10.96
N ALA A 4 -20.62 -40.56 10.06
CA ALA A 4 -20.44 -40.27 8.65
C ALA A 4 -19.81 -38.90 8.43
N ALA A 5 -18.77 -38.84 7.60
CA ALA A 5 -18.24 -37.62 7.03
C ALA A 5 -19.25 -37.10 6.00
N ALA A 6 -19.80 -35.91 6.26
CA ALA A 6 -20.59 -35.19 5.29
C ALA A 6 -19.63 -34.63 4.22
N LEU A 7 -19.66 -35.22 3.04
CA LEU A 7 -19.05 -34.70 1.82
C LEU A 7 -19.74 -33.40 1.47
N SER A 8 -19.01 -32.26 1.58
CA SER A 8 -19.47 -31.00 1.07
C SER A 8 -19.53 -31.07 -0.46
N THR A 9 -20.75 -30.95 -0.99
CA THR A 9 -20.98 -30.77 -2.43
C THR A 9 -20.22 -29.57 -2.95
N PRO A 10 -19.50 -29.68 -4.06
CA PRO A 10 -18.81 -28.52 -4.67
C PRO A 10 -19.84 -27.48 -5.07
N GLN A 11 -19.63 -26.24 -4.62
CA GLN A 11 -20.43 -25.11 -5.08
C GLN A 11 -20.32 -24.98 -6.61
N PRO A 12 -21.45 -24.80 -7.32
CA PRO A 12 -21.41 -24.60 -8.75
C PRO A 12 -20.58 -23.35 -9.08
N ALA A 13 -19.75 -23.46 -10.11
CA ALA A 13 -18.96 -22.34 -10.64
C ALA A 13 -19.88 -21.14 -10.91
N PRO A 14 -19.46 -19.90 -10.60
CA PRO A 14 -20.26 -18.73 -10.88
C PRO A 14 -20.56 -18.67 -12.38
N ALA A 15 -21.82 -18.36 -12.71
CA ALA A 15 -22.24 -18.20 -14.08
C ALA A 15 -21.33 -17.17 -14.79
N PRO A 16 -20.96 -17.39 -16.07
CA PRO A 16 -20.17 -16.44 -16.83
C PRO A 16 -20.87 -15.08 -16.84
N VAL A 17 -20.13 -14.03 -16.47
CA VAL A 17 -20.61 -12.66 -16.63
C VAL A 17 -20.72 -12.43 -18.14
N GLU A 18 -21.92 -12.14 -18.62
CA GLU A 18 -22.08 -11.76 -20.02
C GLU A 18 -21.14 -10.59 -20.36
N PRO A 19 -20.37 -10.69 -21.47
CA PRO A 19 -19.48 -9.61 -21.86
C PRO A 19 -20.30 -8.32 -22.05
N PRO A 20 -19.83 -7.18 -21.52
CA PRO A 20 -20.53 -5.92 -21.69
C PRO A 20 -20.64 -5.57 -23.17
N GLN A 21 -21.78 -5.04 -23.60
CA GLN A 21 -21.94 -4.58 -24.95
C GLN A 21 -20.94 -3.45 -25.25
N PRO A 22 -20.30 -3.44 -26.44
CA PRO A 22 -19.32 -2.41 -26.77
C PRO A 22 -19.97 -1.02 -26.76
N LEU A 23 -19.30 -0.06 -26.09
CA LEU A 23 -19.77 1.33 -26.09
C LEU A 23 -19.77 1.89 -27.51
N PRO A 24 -20.88 2.52 -27.94
CA PRO A 24 -20.85 3.26 -29.19
C PRO A 24 -19.83 4.41 -29.04
N MET A 25 -18.95 4.60 -30.05
CA MET A 25 -18.02 5.76 -30.11
C MET A 25 -18.79 7.07 -30.37
N LYS A 26 -19.93 7.23 -29.71
CA LYS A 26 -20.84 8.38 -29.74
C LYS A 26 -21.28 8.69 -28.31
N ASN A 27 -21.62 9.95 -28.08
CA ASN A 27 -22.20 10.35 -26.80
C ASN A 27 -23.42 9.48 -26.49
N ALA A 28 -23.46 8.96 -25.27
CA ALA A 28 -24.49 8.03 -24.85
C ALA A 28 -24.82 8.24 -23.35
N VAL A 29 -26.04 7.83 -22.98
CA VAL A 29 -26.45 7.75 -21.59
C VAL A 29 -26.82 6.32 -21.28
N VAL A 30 -26.27 5.78 -20.21
CA VAL A 30 -26.50 4.40 -19.75
C VAL A 30 -27.10 4.48 -18.36
N TYR A 31 -28.17 3.72 -18.14
CA TYR A 31 -28.95 3.76 -16.92
C TYR A 31 -28.73 2.53 -16.04
N GLY A 32 -28.97 2.72 -14.75
CA GLY A 32 -28.92 1.67 -13.73
C GLY A 32 -27.51 1.28 -13.33
N ARG A 33 -27.39 0.67 -12.17
CA ARG A 33 -26.10 0.29 -11.57
C ARG A 33 -25.27 -0.63 -12.48
N LYS A 34 -25.88 -1.65 -13.05
CA LYS A 34 -25.19 -2.58 -13.97
C LYS A 34 -24.68 -1.87 -15.22
N GLY A 35 -25.47 -0.92 -15.76
CA GLY A 35 -25.05 -0.10 -16.89
C GLY A 35 -23.85 0.77 -16.54
N VAL A 36 -23.85 1.42 -15.36
CA VAL A 36 -22.72 2.23 -14.86
C VAL A 36 -21.47 1.37 -14.65
N GLN A 37 -21.61 0.20 -14.04
CA GLN A 37 -20.52 -0.76 -13.85
C GLN A 37 -19.95 -1.23 -15.20
N GLY A 38 -20.80 -1.62 -16.14
CA GLY A 38 -20.39 -2.02 -17.48
C GLY A 38 -19.67 -0.89 -18.22
N SER A 39 -20.16 0.35 -18.10
CA SER A 39 -19.52 1.53 -18.69
C SER A 39 -18.13 1.79 -18.11
N ALA A 40 -17.93 1.57 -16.82
CA ALA A 40 -16.62 1.73 -16.20
C ALA A 40 -15.59 0.74 -16.77
N LEU A 41 -15.96 -0.55 -16.93
CA LEU A 41 -15.08 -1.54 -17.52
C LEU A 41 -14.75 -1.22 -18.97
N GLN A 42 -15.77 -0.87 -19.79
CA GLN A 42 -15.57 -0.49 -21.18
C GLN A 42 -14.71 0.77 -21.32
N TYR A 43 -14.85 1.72 -20.39
CA TYR A 43 -13.96 2.89 -20.33
C TYR A 43 -12.50 2.47 -20.15
N LEU A 44 -12.22 1.54 -19.24
CA LEU A 44 -10.87 1.01 -19.03
C LEU A 44 -10.37 0.23 -20.25
N ASP A 45 -11.24 -0.49 -20.96
CA ASP A 45 -10.92 -1.16 -22.23
C ASP A 45 -10.48 -0.16 -23.31
N LEU A 46 -11.17 0.97 -23.40
CA LEU A 46 -10.81 2.07 -24.32
C LEU A 46 -9.48 2.74 -23.94
N VAL A 47 -9.18 2.83 -22.64
CA VAL A 47 -7.86 3.31 -22.19
C VAL A 47 -6.77 2.31 -22.56
N LEU A 48 -6.98 1.02 -22.33
CA LEU A 48 -6.04 -0.05 -22.71
C LEU A 48 -5.76 -0.11 -24.23
N ALA A 49 -6.73 0.28 -25.05
CA ALA A 49 -6.57 0.36 -26.49
C ALA A 49 -5.67 1.54 -26.94
N GLN A 50 -5.30 2.46 -26.06
CA GLN A 50 -4.39 3.56 -26.39
C GLN A 50 -2.95 3.07 -26.44
N THR A 51 -2.22 3.46 -27.46
CA THR A 51 -0.80 3.09 -27.65
C THR A 51 0.16 3.89 -26.78
N GLU A 52 -0.26 5.07 -26.34
CA GLU A 52 0.55 5.96 -25.51
C GLU A 52 0.01 5.98 -24.07
N PRO A 53 0.89 6.12 -23.06
CA PRO A 53 0.49 6.28 -21.68
C PRO A 53 -0.52 7.41 -21.50
N GLN A 54 -1.63 7.14 -20.83
CA GLN A 54 -2.70 8.09 -20.55
C GLN A 54 -2.80 8.36 -19.06
N GLU A 55 -3.14 9.58 -18.68
CA GLU A 55 -3.60 9.92 -17.35
C GLU A 55 -5.14 9.93 -17.32
N ILE A 56 -5.70 9.11 -16.43
CA ILE A 56 -7.12 9.13 -16.10
C ILE A 56 -7.29 10.08 -14.91
N LEU A 57 -8.08 11.11 -15.05
CA LEU A 57 -8.45 11.99 -13.95
C LEU A 57 -9.85 11.64 -13.46
N TYR A 58 -9.94 11.25 -12.19
CA TYR A 58 -11.15 10.81 -11.53
C TYR A 58 -11.48 11.72 -10.36
N VAL A 59 -12.58 12.43 -10.43
CA VAL A 59 -13.10 13.29 -9.37
C VAL A 59 -14.33 12.64 -8.76
N CYS A 60 -14.25 12.27 -7.49
CA CYS A 60 -15.30 11.56 -6.80
C CYS A 60 -15.55 12.14 -5.40
N PRO A 61 -16.56 13.02 -5.25
CA PRO A 61 -16.92 13.59 -3.95
C PRO A 61 -17.36 12.54 -2.93
N GLU A 62 -17.95 11.43 -3.39
CA GLU A 62 -18.54 10.39 -2.56
C GLU A 62 -17.65 9.18 -2.33
N GLY A 63 -16.47 9.18 -2.93
CA GLY A 63 -15.56 8.04 -2.86
C GLY A 63 -15.91 6.94 -3.86
N LEU A 64 -15.32 5.77 -3.67
CA LEU A 64 -15.41 4.64 -4.58
C LEU A 64 -16.58 3.68 -4.28
N ASP A 65 -17.43 4.02 -3.32
CA ASP A 65 -18.48 3.14 -2.78
C ASP A 65 -19.40 2.57 -3.86
N MET A 66 -19.74 3.37 -4.88
CA MET A 66 -20.56 2.90 -5.99
C MET A 66 -19.97 1.66 -6.69
N TYR A 67 -18.64 1.59 -6.78
CA TYR A 67 -17.94 0.50 -7.43
C TYR A 67 -17.52 -0.61 -6.47
N THR A 68 -17.41 -0.31 -5.17
CA THR A 68 -16.83 -1.22 -4.18
C THR A 68 -17.86 -1.91 -3.29
N ARG A 69 -19.10 -1.42 -3.22
CA ARG A 69 -20.21 -2.09 -2.49
C ARG A 69 -20.53 -3.48 -3.04
N ASP A 70 -20.33 -3.69 -4.35
CA ASP A 70 -20.37 -5.01 -4.96
C ASP A 70 -18.94 -5.58 -4.97
N GLU A 71 -18.63 -6.45 -4.01
CA GLU A 71 -17.29 -7.03 -3.87
C GLU A 71 -16.81 -7.78 -5.13
N LYS A 72 -17.75 -8.44 -5.83
CA LYS A 72 -17.44 -9.17 -7.08
C LYS A 72 -17.04 -8.19 -8.18
N PHE A 73 -17.83 -7.15 -8.36
CA PHE A 73 -17.53 -6.11 -9.34
C PHE A 73 -16.25 -5.35 -8.95
N GLY A 74 -16.07 -5.00 -7.67
CA GLY A 74 -14.86 -4.35 -7.17
C GLY A 74 -13.57 -5.14 -7.47
N ALA A 75 -13.63 -6.47 -7.38
CA ALA A 75 -12.52 -7.34 -7.73
C ALA A 75 -12.21 -7.28 -9.24
N VAL A 76 -13.23 -7.39 -10.11
CA VAL A 76 -13.09 -7.31 -11.56
C VAL A 76 -12.57 -5.93 -12.00
N LEU A 77 -13.11 -4.86 -11.43
CA LEU A 77 -12.65 -3.49 -11.69
C LEU A 77 -11.17 -3.31 -11.32
N MET A 78 -10.76 -3.85 -10.16
CA MET A 78 -9.37 -3.76 -9.72
C MET A 78 -8.44 -4.57 -10.63
N ASP A 79 -8.82 -5.77 -11.06
CA ASP A 79 -8.03 -6.56 -12.00
C ASP A 79 -7.83 -5.80 -13.31
N ARG A 80 -8.89 -5.17 -13.83
CA ARG A 80 -8.81 -4.34 -15.05
C ARG A 80 -7.95 -3.08 -14.85
N LEU A 81 -8.05 -2.40 -13.70
CA LEU A 81 -7.17 -1.28 -13.36
C LEU A 81 -5.70 -1.69 -13.29
N MET A 82 -5.40 -2.88 -12.74
CA MET A 82 -4.02 -3.38 -12.72
C MET A 82 -3.48 -3.64 -14.14
N GLU A 83 -4.30 -4.09 -15.09
CA GLU A 83 -3.93 -4.19 -16.50
C GLU A 83 -3.63 -2.81 -17.12
N VAL A 84 -4.48 -1.82 -16.82
CA VAL A 84 -4.29 -0.41 -17.26
C VAL A 84 -2.95 0.13 -16.72
N PHE A 85 -2.63 -0.12 -15.46
CA PHE A 85 -1.36 0.30 -14.87
C PHE A 85 -0.16 -0.44 -15.46
N ALA A 86 -0.29 -1.74 -15.73
CA ALA A 86 0.75 -2.53 -16.38
C ALA A 86 1.04 -2.04 -17.81
N ALA A 87 0.06 -1.49 -18.51
CA ALA A 87 0.22 -0.84 -19.81
C ALA A 87 0.86 0.57 -19.72
N GLY A 88 1.18 1.06 -18.52
CA GLY A 88 1.85 2.34 -18.29
C GLY A 88 0.92 3.54 -18.08
N HIS A 89 -0.39 3.34 -18.06
CA HIS A 89 -1.34 4.40 -17.75
C HIS A 89 -1.37 4.73 -16.25
N THR A 90 -1.82 5.93 -15.90
CA THR A 90 -1.90 6.41 -14.51
C THR A 90 -3.29 6.91 -14.17
N LEU A 91 -3.60 6.97 -12.87
CA LEU A 91 -4.87 7.44 -12.35
C LEU A 91 -4.65 8.50 -11.28
N SER A 92 -5.17 9.69 -11.52
CA SER A 92 -5.27 10.74 -10.51
C SER A 92 -6.68 10.76 -9.93
N VAL A 93 -6.81 10.64 -8.61
CA VAL A 93 -8.10 10.57 -7.92
C VAL A 93 -8.24 11.76 -6.98
N VAL A 94 -9.31 12.53 -7.12
CA VAL A 94 -9.67 13.63 -6.21
C VAL A 94 -10.87 13.20 -5.38
N LEU A 95 -10.68 13.12 -4.06
CA LEU A 95 -11.67 12.62 -3.09
C LEU A 95 -12.03 13.69 -2.07
N ARG A 96 -13.09 13.47 -1.31
CA ARG A 96 -13.41 14.27 -0.11
C ARG A 96 -12.40 14.03 1.02
N THR A 97 -12.24 15.00 1.89
CA THR A 97 -11.34 14.93 3.05
C THR A 97 -11.75 13.86 4.06
N ASP A 98 -13.06 13.70 4.25
CA ASP A 98 -13.65 12.79 5.24
C ASP A 98 -13.86 11.35 4.71
N TYR A 99 -13.42 11.08 3.49
CA TYR A 99 -13.54 9.75 2.91
C TYR A 99 -12.69 8.72 3.68
N LYS A 100 -13.36 7.78 4.31
CA LYS A 100 -12.72 6.69 5.06
C LYS A 100 -12.45 5.52 4.11
N MET A 101 -11.20 5.22 3.87
CA MET A 101 -10.79 4.01 3.11
C MET A 101 -11.05 2.69 3.86
N THR A 102 -11.60 2.76 5.08
CA THR A 102 -11.75 1.60 5.99
C THR A 102 -12.78 0.57 5.53
N ASP A 103 -13.72 0.94 4.66
CA ASP A 103 -14.83 0.06 4.29
C ASP A 103 -14.53 -0.86 3.09
N VAL A 104 -13.28 -0.87 2.61
CA VAL A 104 -12.89 -1.52 1.37
C VAL A 104 -11.90 -2.66 1.64
N SER A 105 -12.38 -3.80 2.16
CA SER A 105 -11.51 -4.88 2.66
C SER A 105 -10.61 -5.55 1.60
N ALA A 106 -11.11 -5.94 0.45
CA ALA A 106 -10.31 -6.61 -0.59
C ALA A 106 -9.71 -5.62 -1.60
N PHE A 107 -10.40 -4.53 -1.87
CA PHE A 107 -9.99 -3.47 -2.78
C PHE A 107 -8.83 -2.66 -2.18
N SER A 108 -8.85 -2.40 -0.86
CA SER A 108 -7.85 -1.55 -0.19
C SER A 108 -6.42 -2.08 -0.30
N GLY A 109 -6.20 -3.38 -0.24
CA GLY A 109 -4.86 -3.96 -0.35
C GLY A 109 -4.22 -3.70 -1.72
N ARG A 110 -4.95 -3.97 -2.81
CA ARG A 110 -4.44 -3.74 -4.19
C ARG A 110 -4.39 -2.26 -4.55
N TRP A 111 -5.37 -1.48 -4.10
CA TRP A 111 -5.43 -0.05 -4.29
C TRP A 111 -4.24 0.65 -3.64
N LEU A 112 -3.90 0.23 -2.43
CA LEU A 112 -2.73 0.73 -1.73
C LEU A 112 -1.44 0.41 -2.48
N VAL A 113 -1.31 -0.80 -3.03
CA VAL A 113 -0.17 -1.19 -3.87
C VAL A 113 -0.08 -0.28 -5.10
N ALA A 114 -1.19 0.01 -5.78
CA ALA A 114 -1.21 0.92 -6.93
C ALA A 114 -0.75 2.33 -6.57
N HIS A 115 -1.09 2.83 -5.37
CA HIS A 115 -0.56 4.10 -4.85
C HIS A 115 0.94 4.03 -4.62
N LEU A 116 1.42 2.97 -3.98
CA LEU A 116 2.84 2.79 -3.68
C LEU A 116 3.70 2.66 -4.94
N LEU A 117 3.15 2.03 -5.99
CA LEU A 117 3.79 1.95 -7.31
C LEU A 117 3.78 3.29 -8.07
N GLY A 118 3.05 4.30 -7.57
CA GLY A 118 2.90 5.59 -8.23
C GLY A 118 1.95 5.57 -9.43
N TYR A 119 1.21 4.47 -9.63
CA TYR A 119 0.17 4.39 -10.66
C TYR A 119 -1.08 5.18 -10.30
N VAL A 120 -1.35 5.32 -9.00
CA VAL A 120 -2.46 6.10 -8.47
C VAL A 120 -1.92 7.26 -7.67
N ARG A 121 -2.39 8.47 -7.97
CA ARG A 121 -2.13 9.69 -7.21
C ARG A 121 -3.42 10.17 -6.57
N SER A 122 -3.50 10.14 -5.25
CA SER A 122 -4.69 10.60 -4.53
C SER A 122 -4.52 12.01 -4.01
N TYR A 123 -5.55 12.78 -4.24
CA TYR A 123 -5.70 14.16 -3.78
C TYR A 123 -6.96 14.26 -2.94
N TYR A 124 -7.03 15.22 -2.03
CA TYR A 124 -8.24 15.52 -1.30
C TYR A 124 -8.61 16.99 -1.45
N PHE A 125 -9.90 17.23 -1.60
CA PHE A 125 -10.48 18.53 -1.82
C PHE A 125 -11.42 18.87 -0.66
N ASP A 126 -11.06 19.91 0.11
CA ASP A 126 -11.76 20.26 1.37
C ASP A 126 -13.13 20.92 1.14
N GLU A 127 -13.40 21.40 -0.07
CA GLU A 127 -14.61 22.20 -0.37
C GLU A 127 -15.78 21.38 -0.91
N PHE A 128 -15.65 20.06 -1.13
CA PHE A 128 -16.75 19.24 -1.64
C PHE A 128 -18.01 19.26 -0.78
N HIS A 129 -17.89 19.46 0.52
CA HIS A 129 -19.05 19.55 1.41
C HIS A 129 -19.90 20.81 1.22
N LYS A 130 -19.40 21.79 0.49
CA LYS A 130 -20.12 23.03 0.15
C LYS A 130 -20.89 22.96 -1.16
N THR A 131 -20.60 21.94 -1.97
CA THR A 131 -21.24 21.75 -3.25
C THR A 131 -22.13 20.52 -3.18
N TYR A 132 -23.43 20.68 -3.48
CA TYR A 132 -24.38 19.57 -3.59
C TYR A 132 -24.17 18.72 -4.86
N ASP A 133 -23.01 18.84 -5.49
CA ASP A 133 -22.71 18.14 -6.73
C ASP A 133 -22.23 16.70 -6.45
N GLU A 134 -23.20 15.79 -6.35
CA GLU A 134 -22.98 14.34 -6.24
C GLU A 134 -22.56 13.71 -7.60
N LYS A 135 -21.71 14.40 -8.34
CA LYS A 135 -21.29 13.98 -9.68
C LYS A 135 -19.88 13.41 -9.61
N MET A 136 -19.73 12.20 -10.12
CA MET A 136 -18.40 11.65 -10.40
C MET A 136 -18.01 12.01 -11.83
N LEU A 137 -16.80 12.50 -12.00
CA LEU A 137 -16.20 12.79 -13.31
C LEU A 137 -15.01 11.86 -13.53
N VAL A 138 -14.98 11.24 -14.71
CA VAL A 138 -13.84 10.42 -15.15
C VAL A 138 -13.46 10.91 -16.53
N VAL A 139 -12.21 11.31 -16.71
CA VAL A 139 -11.80 11.87 -18.00
C VAL A 139 -10.39 11.45 -18.40
N VAL A 140 -10.21 11.11 -19.65
CA VAL A 140 -8.92 11.03 -20.34
C VAL A 140 -8.88 12.16 -21.35
N ARG A 141 -7.91 13.04 -21.21
CA ARG A 141 -7.80 14.25 -22.01
C ARG A 141 -7.81 13.92 -23.51
N ASP A 142 -8.54 14.72 -24.27
CA ASP A 142 -8.68 14.61 -25.74
C ASP A 142 -9.26 13.29 -26.27
N LYS A 143 -9.74 12.40 -25.39
CA LYS A 143 -10.23 11.07 -25.78
C LYS A 143 -11.69 10.86 -25.41
N MET A 144 -12.01 10.86 -24.14
CA MET A 144 -13.35 10.57 -23.64
C MET A 144 -13.54 11.05 -22.20
N ALA A 145 -14.80 11.27 -21.85
CA ALA A 145 -15.19 11.58 -20.49
C ALA A 145 -16.45 10.83 -20.08
N MET A 146 -16.58 10.56 -18.80
CA MET A 146 -17.81 10.05 -18.19
C MET A 146 -18.23 10.97 -17.04
N LYS A 147 -19.54 11.22 -16.97
CA LYS A 147 -20.18 11.89 -15.85
C LYS A 147 -21.21 10.93 -15.27
N VAL A 148 -20.95 10.47 -14.04
CA VAL A 148 -21.86 9.59 -13.33
C VAL A 148 -22.69 10.40 -12.35
N THR A 149 -23.97 10.16 -12.33
CA THR A 149 -24.91 10.77 -11.39
C THR A 149 -25.59 9.66 -10.60
N ASP A 150 -25.54 9.76 -9.27
CA ASP A 150 -26.24 8.88 -8.35
C ASP A 150 -27.30 9.71 -7.59
N ASN A 151 -28.55 9.54 -7.98
CA ASN A 151 -29.65 10.15 -7.24
C ASN A 151 -30.08 9.19 -6.12
N ARG A 152 -29.50 9.37 -4.93
CA ARG A 152 -29.75 8.53 -3.75
C ARG A 152 -31.19 8.55 -3.24
N LEU A 153 -32.01 9.46 -3.71
CA LEU A 153 -33.43 9.55 -3.37
C LEU A 153 -34.29 8.56 -4.15
N THR A 154 -33.72 7.92 -5.17
CA THR A 154 -34.40 6.95 -6.01
C THR A 154 -33.73 5.59 -5.88
N ASP A 155 -34.42 4.54 -6.34
CA ASP A 155 -33.87 3.21 -6.51
C ASP A 155 -32.75 3.15 -7.58
N ASP A 156 -32.34 1.98 -8.01
CA ASP A 156 -31.31 1.77 -9.04
C ASP A 156 -31.60 2.52 -10.36
N SER A 157 -32.83 2.99 -10.62
CA SER A 157 -33.18 3.75 -11.81
C SER A 157 -32.66 5.18 -11.81
N GLY A 158 -32.36 5.75 -10.65
CA GLY A 158 -31.79 7.09 -10.50
C GLY A 158 -30.30 7.19 -10.78
N VAL A 159 -29.62 6.06 -11.01
CA VAL A 159 -28.19 6.02 -11.32
C VAL A 159 -28.01 5.99 -12.83
N TYR A 160 -27.22 6.90 -13.36
CA TYR A 160 -26.90 6.88 -14.79
C TYR A 160 -25.49 7.44 -15.05
N THR A 161 -24.93 7.04 -16.21
CA THR A 161 -23.66 7.55 -16.73
C THR A 161 -23.90 8.21 -18.07
N ALA A 162 -23.48 9.45 -18.23
CA ALA A 162 -23.35 10.10 -19.53
C ALA A 162 -21.90 9.99 -20.01
N ILE A 163 -21.72 9.52 -21.24
CA ILE A 163 -20.42 9.26 -21.85
C ILE A 163 -20.25 10.20 -23.03
N TYR A 164 -19.09 10.84 -23.13
CA TYR A 164 -18.78 11.85 -24.12
C TYR A 164 -17.53 11.50 -24.90
N PHE A 165 -17.59 11.65 -26.22
CA PHE A 165 -16.47 11.49 -27.15
C PHE A 165 -16.22 12.77 -27.97
N ASP A 166 -17.12 13.73 -27.93
CA ASP A 166 -16.92 15.00 -28.61
C ASP A 166 -15.88 15.86 -27.87
N LYS A 167 -14.91 16.36 -28.62
CA LYS A 167 -13.78 17.11 -28.07
C LYS A 167 -14.17 18.32 -27.20
N PRO A 168 -15.12 19.17 -27.56
CA PRO A 168 -15.50 20.31 -26.73
C PRO A 168 -15.98 19.90 -25.34
N THR A 169 -16.84 18.90 -25.23
CA THR A 169 -17.39 18.42 -23.96
C THR A 169 -16.29 17.71 -23.14
N VAL A 170 -15.44 16.88 -23.76
CA VAL A 170 -14.33 16.21 -23.11
C VAL A 170 -13.35 17.24 -22.53
N GLU A 171 -12.99 18.28 -23.30
CA GLU A 171 -12.08 19.33 -22.81
C GLU A 171 -12.72 20.13 -21.66
N GLN A 172 -14.02 20.45 -21.73
CA GLN A 172 -14.71 21.13 -20.64
C GLN A 172 -14.69 20.31 -19.35
N ILE A 173 -14.96 18.99 -19.42
CA ILE A 173 -14.92 18.10 -18.26
C ILE A 173 -13.48 17.96 -17.75
N TRP A 174 -12.49 17.93 -18.65
CA TRP A 174 -11.07 17.93 -18.25
C TRP A 174 -10.71 19.19 -17.46
N GLN A 175 -11.07 20.37 -17.95
CA GLN A 175 -10.79 21.65 -17.27
C GLN A 175 -11.47 21.72 -15.90
N GLU A 176 -12.72 21.26 -15.78
CA GLU A 176 -13.44 21.16 -14.52
C GLU A 176 -12.69 20.24 -13.54
N SER A 177 -12.32 19.04 -13.99
CA SER A 177 -11.62 18.03 -13.17
C SER A 177 -10.22 18.48 -12.77
N ALA A 178 -9.47 19.08 -13.69
CA ALA A 178 -8.14 19.65 -13.41
C ALA A 178 -8.23 20.84 -12.45
N GLY A 179 -9.32 21.62 -12.50
CA GLY A 179 -9.61 22.67 -11.54
C GLY A 179 -9.81 22.14 -10.12
N TYR A 180 -10.45 20.99 -9.94
CA TYR A 180 -10.51 20.32 -8.63
C TYR A 180 -9.13 19.83 -8.19
N GLN A 181 -8.40 19.15 -9.06
CA GLN A 181 -7.07 18.61 -8.76
C GLN A 181 -6.09 19.71 -8.35
N SER A 182 -6.04 20.84 -9.07
CA SER A 182 -5.11 21.95 -8.81
C SER A 182 -5.31 22.63 -7.45
N ARG A 183 -6.55 22.60 -6.92
CA ARG A 183 -6.89 23.15 -5.60
C ARG A 183 -6.85 22.10 -4.49
N SER A 184 -6.56 20.86 -4.83
CA SER A 184 -6.49 19.74 -3.89
C SER A 184 -5.10 19.58 -3.30
N LYS A 185 -5.03 18.96 -2.11
CA LYS A 185 -3.78 18.56 -1.48
C LYS A 185 -3.49 17.10 -1.80
N GLN A 186 -2.24 16.81 -2.16
CA GLN A 186 -1.81 15.44 -2.42
C GLN A 186 -1.72 14.64 -1.11
N ARG A 187 -2.21 13.39 -1.12
CA ARG A 187 -2.25 12.53 0.09
C ARG A 187 -0.96 11.75 0.31
N PHE A 188 -0.31 11.29 -0.77
CA PHE A 188 0.89 10.49 -0.70
C PHE A 188 2.08 11.24 -1.28
N HIS A 189 3.20 11.18 -0.60
CA HIS A 189 4.46 11.73 -1.08
C HIS A 189 5.34 10.60 -1.60
N TYR A 190 5.82 10.76 -2.82
CA TYR A 190 6.69 9.82 -3.52
C TYR A 190 8.12 10.35 -3.54
N HIS A 191 9.08 9.45 -3.77
CA HIS A 191 10.49 9.82 -3.83
C HIS A 191 10.98 10.56 -2.58
N LEU A 192 10.77 9.93 -1.42
CA LEU A 192 11.03 10.53 -0.11
C LEU A 192 12.45 11.06 0.05
N PHE A 193 13.42 10.39 -0.57
CA PHE A 193 14.81 10.80 -0.47
C PHE A 193 15.12 12.11 -1.24
N GLU A 194 14.31 12.43 -2.25
CA GLU A 194 14.44 13.69 -3.03
C GLU A 194 13.75 14.88 -2.34
N GLN A 195 12.94 14.64 -1.30
CA GLN A 195 12.26 15.71 -0.57
C GLN A 195 13.30 16.51 0.25
N PRO A 196 13.40 17.83 0.05
CA PRO A 196 14.47 18.65 0.66
C PRO A 196 14.34 18.78 2.18
N ASP A 197 13.13 18.62 2.74
CA ASP A 197 12.83 19.00 4.13
C ASP A 197 12.62 17.80 5.09
N GLY A 198 12.97 16.59 4.65
CA GLY A 198 12.77 15.40 5.49
C GLY A 198 11.30 15.21 5.86
N TYR A 199 10.49 14.75 4.92
CA TYR A 199 9.03 14.63 5.09
C TYR A 199 8.60 13.97 6.41
N LEU A 200 9.39 13.05 6.94
CA LEU A 200 9.11 12.37 8.21
C LEU A 200 9.76 13.04 9.43
N ARG A 201 10.54 14.10 9.22
CA ARG A 201 11.17 14.83 10.33
C ARG A 201 10.11 15.34 11.30
N GLY A 202 10.32 15.15 12.60
CA GLY A 202 9.41 15.60 13.64
C GLY A 202 8.17 14.73 13.84
N VAL A 203 8.04 13.59 13.15
CA VAL A 203 7.00 12.60 13.47
C VAL A 203 7.28 12.05 14.87
N THR A 204 6.37 12.29 15.78
CA THR A 204 6.43 11.73 17.13
C THR A 204 5.36 10.66 17.24
N PRO A 205 5.75 9.42 17.41
CA PRO A 205 4.84 8.31 17.56
C PRO A 205 3.97 8.42 18.80
N LEU A 206 2.72 7.98 18.73
CA LEU A 206 1.80 7.99 19.87
C LEU A 206 1.99 6.72 20.72
N PRO A 207 2.15 6.85 22.06
CA PRO A 207 2.51 5.72 22.93
C PRO A 207 1.41 4.66 23.07
N ASP A 208 0.15 4.98 22.78
CA ASP A 208 -1.01 4.11 22.90
C ASP A 208 -1.38 3.36 21.61
N ARG A 209 -0.63 3.59 20.52
CA ARG A 209 -0.89 2.98 19.21
C ARG A 209 0.20 2.00 18.81
N ALA A 210 -0.21 0.83 18.30
CA ALA A 210 0.73 -0.19 17.87
C ALA A 210 1.59 0.28 16.70
N HIS A 211 2.89 -0.04 16.78
CA HIS A 211 3.84 0.14 15.69
C HIS A 211 3.98 -1.18 14.93
N TYR A 212 3.83 -1.12 13.61
CA TYR A 212 3.97 -2.28 12.72
C TYR A 212 5.14 -2.10 11.78
N GLN A 213 5.93 -3.16 11.61
CA GLN A 213 6.95 -3.23 10.59
C GLN A 213 6.91 -4.60 9.90
N PHE A 214 6.44 -4.61 8.66
CA PHE A 214 6.35 -5.79 7.81
C PHE A 214 7.35 -5.64 6.68
N VAL A 215 8.56 -6.15 6.89
CA VAL A 215 9.70 -6.03 5.99
C VAL A 215 10.40 -7.37 5.83
N ARG A 216 11.10 -7.56 4.73
CA ARG A 216 11.71 -8.85 4.43
C ARG A 216 12.87 -9.19 5.36
N LEU A 217 13.69 -8.20 5.70
CA LEU A 217 14.87 -8.36 6.56
C LEU A 217 14.88 -7.31 7.68
N PRO A 218 15.48 -7.60 8.86
CA PRO A 218 15.54 -6.68 9.97
C PRO A 218 16.59 -5.57 9.78
N HIS A 219 16.38 -4.68 8.80
CA HIS A 219 17.30 -3.59 8.51
C HIS A 219 17.01 -2.33 9.29
N PHE A 220 15.72 -2.04 9.50
CA PHE A 220 15.24 -0.83 10.15
C PHE A 220 14.57 -1.09 11.49
N GLY A 221 14.39 -0.04 12.24
CA GLY A 221 13.57 -0.03 13.43
C GLY A 221 14.26 -0.50 14.70
N ILE A 222 15.55 -0.82 14.64
CA ILE A 222 16.31 -1.24 15.80
C ILE A 222 17.33 -0.15 16.12
N LYS A 223 17.15 0.54 17.25
CA LYS A 223 18.10 1.55 17.74
C LYS A 223 19.45 0.94 18.08
N GLY A 224 20.51 1.70 17.91
CA GLY A 224 21.87 1.34 18.29
C GLY A 224 22.66 0.63 17.19
N ALA A 225 22.06 0.50 16.03
CA ALA A 225 22.81 0.13 14.88
C ALA A 225 23.50 1.37 14.32
N GLU A 226 24.73 1.52 14.67
CA GLU A 226 25.61 2.41 13.96
C GLU A 226 25.72 1.91 12.53
N TRP A 227 25.28 2.73 11.60
CA TRP A 227 25.41 2.45 10.17
C TRP A 227 26.84 2.81 9.77
N GLY A 228 27.75 1.87 9.94
CA GLY A 228 29.12 2.02 9.50
C GLY A 228 29.19 2.10 7.97
N GLN A 229 30.12 2.87 7.43
CA GLN A 229 30.38 2.91 5.98
C GLN A 229 30.77 1.54 5.42
N GLU A 230 31.43 0.74 6.24
CA GLU A 230 31.87 -0.61 5.87
C GLU A 230 30.70 -1.58 5.72
N ASP A 231 29.57 -1.30 6.38
CA ASP A 231 28.40 -2.15 6.41
C ASP A 231 27.52 -1.99 5.17
N PHE A 232 27.47 -0.78 4.64
CA PHE A 232 26.65 -0.43 3.49
C PHE A 232 27.47 0.30 2.42
N ASN A 233 27.13 0.10 1.16
CA ASN A 233 27.71 0.87 0.06
C ASN A 233 27.01 2.24 -0.10
N ILE A 234 26.94 3.03 0.96
CA ILE A 234 26.39 4.39 0.98
C ILE A 234 27.47 5.40 1.30
N THR A 235 27.30 6.63 0.80
CA THR A 235 28.21 7.74 1.11
C THR A 235 27.88 8.35 2.48
N ASP A 236 28.81 9.11 3.05
CA ASP A 236 28.57 9.82 4.31
C ASP A 236 27.41 10.80 4.20
N ALA A 237 27.30 11.52 3.08
CA ALA A 237 26.20 12.45 2.83
C ALA A 237 24.83 11.73 2.76
N GLU A 238 24.78 10.57 2.10
CA GLU A 238 23.56 9.74 2.07
C GLU A 238 23.23 9.23 3.46
N ARG A 239 24.23 8.78 4.22
CA ARG A 239 24.05 8.31 5.60
C ARG A 239 23.51 9.41 6.50
N GLU A 240 24.12 10.59 6.47
CA GLU A 240 23.71 11.74 7.28
C GLU A 240 22.27 12.15 6.93
N LYS A 241 21.93 12.23 5.66
CA LYS A 241 20.58 12.51 5.20
C LYS A 241 19.58 11.44 5.65
N LEU A 242 19.93 10.15 5.52
CA LEU A 242 19.10 9.05 6.02
C LEU A 242 18.86 9.13 7.52
N LEU A 243 19.89 9.42 8.30
CA LEU A 243 19.77 9.58 9.76
C LEU A 243 18.89 10.76 10.15
N LEU A 244 18.99 11.88 9.42
CA LEU A 244 18.18 13.07 9.69
C LEU A 244 16.71 12.88 9.26
N ASP A 245 16.49 12.36 8.07
CA ASP A 245 15.16 12.28 7.46
C ASP A 245 14.37 11.06 7.92
N PHE A 246 15.08 9.99 8.26
CA PHE A 246 14.50 8.70 8.65
C PHE A 246 14.81 8.29 10.09
N SER A 247 15.38 9.19 10.91
CA SER A 247 15.52 8.93 12.35
C SER A 247 14.21 8.53 13.04
N PRO A 248 13.03 9.00 12.62
CA PRO A 248 11.76 8.49 13.12
C PRO A 248 11.46 7.04 12.71
N LEU A 249 12.08 6.51 11.64
CA LEU A 249 11.98 5.10 11.24
C LEU A 249 12.75 4.17 12.18
N CYS A 250 13.82 4.69 12.76
CA CYS A 250 14.50 4.01 13.85
C CYS A 250 13.63 4.21 15.07
N VAL A 251 12.93 3.18 15.52
CA VAL A 251 12.10 3.25 16.72
C VAL A 251 12.95 3.92 17.83
N PRO A 252 12.60 5.12 18.30
CA PRO A 252 13.38 5.83 19.29
C PRO A 252 13.49 4.99 20.56
N ALA A 253 14.54 5.19 21.36
CA ALA A 253 14.65 4.51 22.67
C ALA A 253 13.44 4.76 23.56
N SER A 254 12.84 5.96 23.45
CA SER A 254 11.58 6.32 24.11
C SER A 254 10.40 5.42 23.77
N TYR A 255 10.36 4.83 22.56
CA TYR A 255 9.36 3.83 22.19
C TYR A 255 9.51 2.53 22.94
N TYR A 256 10.75 2.16 23.24
CA TYR A 256 11.02 0.97 24.07
C TYR A 256 10.79 1.23 25.55
N GLU A 257 10.72 2.49 25.95
CA GLU A 257 10.36 2.93 27.30
C GLU A 257 8.85 3.11 27.46
N ALA A 258 8.15 3.46 26.40
CA ALA A 258 6.70 3.51 26.37
C ALA A 258 6.11 2.09 26.26
N GLN A 259 4.96 1.85 26.87
CA GLN A 259 4.21 0.58 26.78
C GLN A 259 3.50 0.41 25.44
N THR A 260 4.13 0.85 24.36
CA THR A 260 3.56 0.80 23.00
C THR A 260 3.81 -0.57 22.41
N PRO A 261 2.77 -1.29 21.96
CA PRO A 261 2.95 -2.57 21.29
C PRO A 261 3.74 -2.39 19.97
N VAL A 262 4.82 -3.17 19.84
CA VAL A 262 5.64 -3.17 18.62
C VAL A 262 5.53 -4.55 17.99
N ARG A 263 5.15 -4.61 16.71
CA ARG A 263 4.87 -5.85 15.98
C ARG A 263 5.65 -5.92 14.68
N TYR A 264 6.61 -6.82 14.63
CA TYR A 264 7.48 -7.00 13.48
C TYR A 264 7.21 -8.32 12.78
N LEU A 265 7.11 -8.26 11.46
CA LEU A 265 6.97 -9.42 10.58
C LEU A 265 8.14 -9.46 9.59
N TYR A 266 8.88 -10.56 9.59
CA TYR A 266 10.04 -10.76 8.75
C TYR A 266 9.90 -12.02 7.88
N CYS A 267 10.60 -12.03 6.74
CA CYS A 267 10.67 -13.19 5.85
C CYS A 267 11.78 -14.16 6.31
N GLU A 268 11.38 -15.36 6.70
CA GLU A 268 12.28 -16.41 7.17
C GLU A 268 13.26 -16.85 6.08
N ASP A 269 12.75 -17.10 4.87
CA ASP A 269 13.56 -17.58 3.75
C ASP A 269 14.61 -16.56 3.31
N ASP A 270 14.32 -15.26 3.38
CA ASP A 270 15.29 -14.21 3.07
C ASP A 270 16.40 -14.11 4.11
N ILE A 271 16.06 -14.28 5.40
CA ILE A 271 17.07 -14.31 6.46
C ILE A 271 17.99 -15.51 6.25
N GLU A 272 17.44 -16.70 5.97
CA GLU A 272 18.22 -17.90 5.72
C GLU A 272 19.12 -17.77 4.49
N ASP A 273 18.61 -17.20 3.39
CA ASP A 273 19.37 -16.94 2.17
C ASP A 273 20.48 -15.88 2.38
N ALA A 274 20.18 -14.82 3.13
CA ALA A 274 21.15 -13.77 3.44
C ALA A 274 22.31 -14.29 4.31
N LEU A 275 22.07 -15.21 5.24
CA LEU A 275 23.11 -15.83 6.07
C LEU A 275 24.09 -16.71 5.27
N LEU A 276 23.71 -17.14 4.07
CA LEU A 276 24.58 -17.93 3.16
C LEU A 276 25.49 -17.05 2.28
N LYS A 277 25.29 -15.74 2.28
CA LYS A 277 25.98 -14.77 1.43
C LYS A 277 26.85 -13.86 2.28
N SER A 278 27.94 -13.34 1.75
CA SER A 278 28.77 -12.33 2.44
C SER A 278 28.11 -10.94 2.42
N ARG A 279 27.29 -10.67 1.39
CA ARG A 279 26.53 -9.44 1.20
C ARG A 279 25.18 -9.73 0.59
N HIS A 280 24.18 -8.92 0.94
CA HIS A 280 22.83 -9.02 0.38
C HIS A 280 22.25 -7.63 0.13
N VAL A 281 21.23 -7.54 -0.71
CA VAL A 281 20.54 -6.29 -1.02
C VAL A 281 19.70 -5.86 0.17
N CYS A 282 19.78 -4.58 0.52
CA CYS A 282 18.86 -3.91 1.44
C CYS A 282 17.71 -3.29 0.60
N PRO A 283 16.53 -3.90 0.53
CA PRO A 283 15.45 -3.44 -0.35
C PRO A 283 14.99 -2.03 0.02
N GLU A 284 14.92 -1.73 1.32
CA GLU A 284 14.42 -0.46 1.84
C GLU A 284 15.34 0.69 1.44
N LEU A 285 16.64 0.58 1.70
CA LEU A 285 17.62 1.60 1.30
C LEU A 285 17.73 1.70 -0.22
N THR A 286 17.60 0.58 -0.94
CA THR A 286 17.54 0.58 -2.40
C THR A 286 16.36 1.40 -2.92
N ALA A 287 15.18 1.23 -2.29
CA ALA A 287 14.00 1.99 -2.63
C ALA A 287 14.12 3.48 -2.28
N MET A 288 14.78 3.81 -1.17
CA MET A 288 14.95 5.19 -0.73
C MET A 288 15.98 5.95 -1.58
N LEU A 289 17.08 5.30 -1.92
CA LEU A 289 18.19 5.93 -2.65
C LEU A 289 18.07 5.81 -4.18
N GLY A 290 17.06 5.08 -4.67
CA GLY A 290 16.87 4.85 -6.12
C GLY A 290 18.00 4.07 -6.80
N ARG A 291 18.89 3.45 -6.03
CA ARG A 291 20.03 2.66 -6.51
C ARG A 291 20.24 1.42 -5.65
N ARG A 292 20.90 0.40 -6.19
CA ARG A 292 21.16 -0.84 -5.45
C ARG A 292 22.05 -0.58 -4.24
N VAL A 293 21.51 -0.80 -3.04
CA VAL A 293 22.23 -0.77 -1.77
C VAL A 293 22.42 -2.20 -1.28
N VAL A 294 23.65 -2.52 -0.91
CA VAL A 294 24.02 -3.83 -0.35
C VAL A 294 24.53 -3.66 1.08
N MET A 295 24.24 -4.64 1.90
CA MET A 295 24.62 -4.71 3.31
C MET A 295 25.48 -5.96 3.55
N THR A 296 26.40 -5.91 4.50
CA THR A 296 27.17 -7.07 4.93
C THR A 296 26.31 -8.03 5.73
N THR A 297 26.62 -9.32 5.68
CA THR A 297 25.90 -10.30 6.50
C THR A 297 26.24 -10.18 7.99
N GLN A 298 27.43 -9.66 8.33
CA GLN A 298 27.74 -9.36 9.74
C GLN A 298 26.73 -8.37 10.31
N THR A 299 26.41 -7.29 9.58
CA THR A 299 25.38 -6.32 10.00
C THR A 299 24.02 -6.99 10.23
N LEU A 300 23.61 -7.93 9.36
CA LEU A 300 22.38 -8.69 9.60
C LEU A 300 22.46 -9.52 10.88
N VAL A 301 23.59 -10.18 11.15
CA VAL A 301 23.80 -10.99 12.35
C VAL A 301 23.70 -10.12 13.61
N ASP A 302 24.32 -8.94 13.60
CA ASP A 302 24.26 -8.00 14.71
C ASP A 302 22.81 -7.53 14.96
N ARG A 303 22.04 -7.34 13.87
CA ARG A 303 20.60 -7.01 13.97
C ARG A 303 19.78 -8.15 14.57
N LEU A 304 20.05 -9.40 14.16
CA LEU A 304 19.37 -10.56 14.72
C LEU A 304 19.69 -10.73 16.23
N ALA A 305 20.94 -10.49 16.63
CA ALA A 305 21.34 -10.51 18.04
C ALA A 305 20.63 -9.42 18.84
N LEU A 306 20.59 -8.19 18.31
CA LEU A 306 19.87 -7.08 18.95
C LEU A 306 18.37 -7.35 19.03
N LEU A 307 17.76 -7.90 17.98
CA LEU A 307 16.35 -8.29 17.95
C LEU A 307 16.03 -9.34 19.04
N LYS A 308 16.93 -10.32 19.22
CA LYS A 308 16.82 -11.29 20.31
C LYS A 308 16.84 -10.62 21.67
N LYS A 309 17.83 -9.75 21.92
CA LYS A 309 17.95 -8.99 23.18
C LYS A 309 16.69 -8.16 23.48
N MET A 310 16.14 -7.52 22.46
CA MET A 310 14.89 -6.77 22.61
C MET A 310 13.71 -7.66 22.98
N LEU A 311 13.57 -8.82 22.32
CA LEU A 311 12.54 -9.79 22.65
C LEU A 311 12.68 -10.32 24.09
N GLU A 312 13.88 -10.49 24.61
CA GLU A 312 14.13 -10.93 25.98
C GLU A 312 13.76 -9.87 27.02
N GLN A 313 13.97 -8.59 26.69
CA GLN A 313 13.84 -7.48 27.63
C GLN A 313 12.46 -6.81 27.65
N LYS A 314 11.73 -6.80 26.54
CA LYS A 314 10.50 -6.00 26.38
C LYS A 314 9.26 -6.88 26.28
N LYS A 315 8.24 -6.61 27.11
CA LYS A 315 6.97 -7.39 27.11
C LYS A 315 6.14 -7.14 25.87
N ASP A 316 6.05 -5.89 25.45
CA ASP A 316 5.14 -5.44 24.37
C ASP A 316 5.81 -5.46 22.98
N PHE A 317 6.92 -6.18 22.87
CA PHE A 317 7.64 -6.39 21.64
C PHE A 317 7.37 -7.80 21.09
N GLU A 318 6.71 -7.88 19.97
CA GLU A 318 6.31 -9.12 19.30
C GLU A 318 6.97 -9.23 17.93
N VAL A 319 7.54 -10.38 17.63
CA VAL A 319 8.16 -10.66 16.32
C VAL A 319 7.62 -11.97 15.77
N CYS A 320 7.30 -11.97 14.49
CA CYS A 320 6.90 -13.17 13.77
C CYS A 320 7.76 -13.35 12.53
N PHE A 321 8.18 -14.57 12.27
CA PHE A 321 8.90 -14.98 11.07
C PHE A 321 8.00 -15.88 10.22
N VAL A 322 7.77 -15.50 8.97
CA VAL A 322 6.91 -16.23 8.02
C VAL A 322 7.67 -16.62 6.77
N ARG A 323 7.22 -17.68 6.10
CA ARG A 323 7.78 -18.13 4.83
C ARG A 323 7.45 -17.15 3.70
N ASP A 324 8.28 -17.14 2.66
CA ASP A 324 8.14 -16.26 1.49
C ASP A 324 6.76 -16.39 0.81
N GLU A 325 6.18 -17.57 0.77
CA GLU A 325 4.82 -17.78 0.24
C GLU A 325 3.73 -16.95 0.92
N HIS A 326 3.93 -16.65 2.22
CA HIS A 326 3.04 -15.77 2.97
C HIS A 326 3.41 -14.30 2.72
N PHE A 327 4.70 -14.01 2.58
CA PHE A 327 5.19 -12.67 2.30
C PHE A 327 4.89 -12.19 0.88
N LYS A 328 4.84 -13.08 -0.11
CA LYS A 328 4.42 -12.77 -1.50
C LYS A 328 2.99 -12.23 -1.59
N LYS A 329 2.12 -12.61 -0.65
CA LYS A 329 0.79 -12.04 -0.53
C LYS A 329 0.80 -10.59 -0.03
N LEU A 330 1.87 -10.18 0.64
CA LEU A 330 2.19 -8.81 0.99
C LEU A 330 2.99 -8.21 -0.16
N THR A 331 2.34 -7.73 -1.18
CA THR A 331 2.95 -7.17 -2.39
C THR A 331 3.87 -5.98 -2.11
N MET A 332 3.97 -5.54 -0.86
CA MET A 332 4.78 -4.43 -0.39
C MET A 332 5.36 -4.70 0.99
N GLN A 333 6.43 -3.99 1.30
CA GLN A 333 6.95 -3.84 2.64
C GLN A 333 6.40 -2.54 3.23
N ILE A 334 6.07 -2.53 4.53
CA ILE A 334 5.40 -1.41 5.17
C ILE A 334 5.89 -1.22 6.60
N ALA A 335 6.03 0.04 7.01
CA ALA A 335 6.18 0.44 8.40
C ALA A 335 5.12 1.49 8.74
N CYS A 336 4.40 1.28 9.84
CA CYS A 336 3.36 2.19 10.34
C CYS A 336 3.66 2.57 11.80
N TRP A 337 3.58 3.85 12.11
CA TRP A 337 3.69 4.38 13.47
C TRP A 337 2.31 4.81 13.97
N GLY A 338 1.52 3.84 14.37
CA GLY A 338 0.12 4.07 14.69
C GLY A 338 -0.59 4.76 13.54
N ASP A 339 -1.36 5.79 13.85
CA ASP A 339 -2.10 6.62 12.89
C ASP A 339 -1.37 7.95 12.53
N VAL A 340 -0.07 8.07 12.86
CA VAL A 340 0.71 9.31 12.68
C VAL A 340 1.47 9.34 11.36
N ALA A 341 2.11 8.24 11.01
CA ALA A 341 2.86 8.13 9.75
C ALA A 341 2.96 6.69 9.27
N ALA A 342 3.10 6.52 7.98
CA ALA A 342 3.39 5.23 7.36
C ALA A 342 4.31 5.39 6.17
N ILE A 343 5.14 4.36 5.94
CA ILE A 343 5.99 4.23 4.75
C ILE A 343 5.77 2.87 4.12
N GLY A 344 5.73 2.84 2.81
CA GLY A 344 5.70 1.62 2.02
C GLY A 344 6.87 1.54 1.04
N TRP A 345 7.36 0.33 0.82
CA TRP A 345 8.40 0.01 -0.16
C TRP A 345 7.96 -1.14 -1.05
N ILE A 346 8.36 -1.06 -2.31
CA ILE A 346 8.05 -2.09 -3.30
C ILE A 346 9.35 -2.60 -3.91
N ALA A 347 9.36 -3.89 -4.24
CA ALA A 347 10.42 -4.47 -5.05
C ALA A 347 10.56 -3.68 -6.36
N GLY A 348 11.78 -3.19 -6.66
CA GLY A 348 12.03 -2.34 -7.82
C GLY A 348 12.35 -0.87 -7.51
N GLY A 349 12.42 -0.51 -6.22
CA GLY A 349 13.08 0.74 -5.82
C GLY A 349 12.17 1.95 -5.69
N LYS A 350 10.88 1.77 -5.42
CA LYS A 350 9.98 2.90 -5.12
C LYS A 350 9.59 2.91 -3.65
N SER A 351 9.61 4.07 -3.04
CA SER A 351 9.12 4.32 -1.68
C SER A 351 8.07 5.42 -1.67
N THR A 352 7.14 5.32 -0.74
CA THR A 352 6.13 6.35 -0.51
C THR A 352 5.86 6.49 0.96
N ALA A 353 5.43 7.68 1.38
CA ALA A 353 5.00 7.92 2.74
C ALA A 353 3.73 8.76 2.81
N CYS A 354 3.03 8.63 3.91
CA CYS A 354 1.91 9.49 4.27
C CYS A 354 1.94 9.85 5.76
N LYS A 355 1.40 11.01 6.09
CA LYS A 355 1.20 11.54 7.44
C LYS A 355 -0.28 11.87 7.70
N ASP A 356 -1.14 11.79 6.70
CA ASP A 356 -2.55 12.10 6.93
C ASP A 356 -3.22 10.96 7.71
N TYR A 357 -3.99 11.34 8.71
CA TYR A 357 -4.64 10.43 9.65
C TYR A 357 -5.48 9.35 8.96
N THR A 358 -6.20 9.68 7.91
CA THR A 358 -7.10 8.74 7.22
C THR A 358 -6.32 7.60 6.58
N ASN A 359 -5.23 7.92 5.88
CA ASN A 359 -4.40 6.91 5.22
C ASN A 359 -3.54 6.13 6.21
N THR A 360 -2.95 6.80 7.20
CA THR A 360 -2.15 6.14 8.23
C THR A 360 -3.00 5.19 9.07
N ASN A 361 -4.23 5.58 9.43
CA ASN A 361 -5.17 4.72 10.14
C ASN A 361 -5.61 3.53 9.28
N ALA A 362 -5.87 3.72 7.98
CA ALA A 362 -6.19 2.62 7.07
C ALA A 362 -5.04 1.63 6.92
N LEU A 363 -3.79 2.13 6.81
CA LEU A 363 -2.58 1.31 6.74
C LEU A 363 -2.32 0.55 8.04
N THR A 364 -2.52 1.19 9.17
CA THR A 364 -2.44 0.55 10.49
C THR A 364 -3.49 -0.55 10.61
N GLY A 365 -4.75 -0.28 10.25
CA GLY A 365 -5.82 -1.28 10.22
C GLY A 365 -5.53 -2.46 9.28
N PHE A 366 -4.90 -2.19 8.13
CA PHE A 366 -4.42 -3.23 7.22
C PHE A 366 -3.36 -4.11 7.90
N CYS A 367 -2.35 -3.51 8.54
CA CYS A 367 -1.33 -4.25 9.29
C CYS A 367 -1.95 -5.06 10.44
N GLU A 368 -2.90 -4.51 11.18
CA GLU A 368 -3.65 -5.21 12.23
C GLU A 368 -4.39 -6.43 11.69
N SER A 369 -5.05 -6.28 10.54
CA SER A 369 -5.78 -7.37 9.90
C SER A 369 -4.88 -8.53 9.48
N ILE A 370 -3.68 -8.22 8.98
CA ILE A 370 -2.66 -9.22 8.64
C ILE A 370 -2.16 -9.90 9.91
N TRP A 371 -1.78 -9.09 10.92
CA TRP A 371 -1.26 -9.61 12.18
C TRP A 371 -2.28 -10.52 12.88
N ALA A 372 -3.57 -10.17 12.85
CA ALA A 372 -4.63 -10.98 13.42
C ALA A 372 -4.75 -12.36 12.76
N LYS A 373 -4.52 -12.45 11.44
CA LYS A 373 -4.60 -13.71 10.67
C LYS A 373 -3.42 -14.65 10.90
N ILE A 374 -2.30 -14.17 11.45
CA ILE A 374 -1.16 -15.02 11.77
C ILE A 374 -1.49 -15.89 12.99
N PRO A 375 -1.27 -17.22 12.94
CA PRO A 375 -1.52 -18.11 14.07
C PRO A 375 -0.74 -17.70 15.32
N ASN A 376 -1.39 -17.74 16.49
CA ASN A 376 -0.76 -17.29 17.75
C ASN A 376 0.51 -18.07 18.12
N ILE A 377 0.61 -19.32 17.70
CA ILE A 377 1.81 -20.14 17.93
C ILE A 377 3.04 -19.54 17.22
N MET A 378 2.85 -18.95 16.03
CA MET A 378 3.93 -18.31 15.25
C MET A 378 4.32 -16.95 15.84
N LYS A 379 3.38 -16.24 16.47
CA LYS A 379 3.59 -14.95 17.17
C LYS A 379 4.18 -15.11 18.56
N SER A 380 4.31 -16.35 19.04
CA SER A 380 4.80 -16.57 20.40
C SER A 380 6.28 -16.16 20.54
N ARG A 381 6.61 -15.43 21.59
CA ARG A 381 8.00 -15.03 21.94
C ARG A 381 8.94 -16.23 21.93
N ARG A 382 8.49 -17.37 22.47
CA ARG A 382 9.28 -18.61 22.49
C ARG A 382 9.60 -19.13 21.09
N ALA A 383 8.69 -19.00 20.14
CA ALA A 383 8.92 -19.42 18.76
C ALA A 383 9.93 -18.49 18.08
N ALA A 384 9.79 -17.18 18.25
CA ALA A 384 10.70 -16.19 17.69
C ALA A 384 12.13 -16.36 18.26
N LEU A 385 12.28 -16.48 19.57
CA LEU A 385 13.57 -16.68 20.21
C LEU A 385 14.26 -17.97 19.73
N ARG A 386 13.54 -19.09 19.59
CA ARG A 386 14.11 -20.34 19.05
C ARG A 386 14.65 -20.18 17.63
N LYS A 387 13.95 -19.46 16.76
CA LYS A 387 14.43 -19.18 15.41
C LYS A 387 15.69 -18.32 15.43
N LEU A 388 15.69 -17.23 16.21
CA LEU A 388 16.85 -16.37 16.36
C LEU A 388 18.07 -17.15 16.89
N ASP A 389 17.89 -17.97 17.91
CA ASP A 389 18.97 -18.83 18.43
C ASP A 389 19.53 -19.76 17.35
N THR A 390 18.66 -20.34 16.54
CA THR A 390 19.06 -21.23 15.44
C THR A 390 19.92 -20.49 14.42
N TRP A 391 19.47 -19.30 13.99
CA TRP A 391 20.19 -18.49 13.01
C TRP A 391 21.51 -17.93 13.53
N LEU A 392 21.54 -17.46 14.77
CA LEU A 392 22.78 -16.97 15.40
C LEU A 392 23.81 -18.10 15.56
N LYS A 393 23.38 -19.29 15.97
CA LYS A 393 24.26 -20.49 15.99
C LYS A 393 24.76 -20.86 14.60
N LYS A 394 23.92 -20.73 13.57
CA LYS A 394 24.30 -20.99 12.17
C LYS A 394 25.30 -19.93 11.69
N ALA A 395 25.07 -18.65 12.01
CA ALA A 395 25.98 -17.55 11.68
C ALA A 395 27.37 -17.76 12.31
N ALA A 396 27.42 -18.13 13.60
CA ALA A 396 28.68 -18.45 14.27
C ALA A 396 29.47 -19.58 13.58
N LYS A 397 28.77 -20.62 13.07
CA LYS A 397 29.40 -21.69 12.29
C LYS A 397 29.98 -21.23 10.96
N TYR A 398 29.43 -20.16 10.40
CA TYR A 398 29.95 -19.54 9.18
C TYR A 398 31.03 -18.48 9.44
N GLY A 399 31.47 -18.32 10.72
CA GLY A 399 32.54 -17.42 11.09
C GLY A 399 32.12 -15.98 11.38
N TYR A 400 30.82 -15.70 11.43
CA TYR A 400 30.32 -14.40 11.84
C TYR A 400 30.40 -14.23 13.36
N ARG A 401 30.73 -13.02 13.82
CA ARG A 401 30.73 -12.68 15.26
C ARG A 401 29.29 -12.58 15.72
N VAL A 402 28.98 -13.18 16.87
CA VAL A 402 27.68 -13.14 17.52
C VAL A 402 27.92 -12.61 18.93
N GLU A 403 27.59 -11.32 19.17
CA GLU A 403 27.72 -10.64 20.48
C GLU A 403 26.41 -10.63 21.25
#